data_7d2cb8849b682996ba1160b59385f92a
#
_entry.id   7d2cb8849b682996ba1160b59385f92a
#
_cell.length_a   1.000
_cell.length_b   1.000
_cell.length_c   1.000
_cell.angle_alpha   90.00
_cell.angle_beta   90.00
_cell.angle_gamma   90.00
#
_symmetry.space_group_name_H-M   'P 1'
#
loop_
_entity.id
_entity.type
_entity.pdbx_description
1 polymer ?
#
loop_
_entity_poly.entity_id
_entity_poly.type
_entity_poly.pdbx_seq_one_letter_code
_entity_poly.pdbx_strand_id
1 'polypeptide(L)'
;MAIADPRPNTEAPTQETGTLPRVPERERRRASLTMPRLSPGRYLAIEDGADVVLLALDRDLTHIGRSPSSDVVLDDASVSRRHALITRRGERTVILDDRSRNGVHVNGVRVSEADLHDGDLIACGHVTLRYVERAE
;
A
#
# COMPACT_ATOMS: atom_id res chain seq x y z
N MET A 1 -18.19 -8.84 12.49
CA MET A 1 -17.23 -9.41 12.73
C MET A 1 -16.87 -9.61 13.10
N ALA A 2 -17.45 -9.56 12.49
CA ALA A 2 -16.49 -10.02 12.78
C ALA A 2 -16.36 -9.95 13.03
N ILE A 3 -16.40 -9.94 12.47
CA ILE A 3 -15.67 -10.16 12.77
C ILE A 3 -15.76 -9.98 12.90
N ALA A 4 -16.17 -10.04 12.23
CA ALA A 4 -15.60 -10.25 12.44
C ALA A 4 -15.87 -10.01 12.54
N ASP A 5 -16.12 -9.88 12.11
CA ASP A 5 -15.71 -9.93 12.26
C ASP A 5 -16.02 -9.50 12.31
N PRO A 6 -16.34 -9.62 11.60
CA PRO A 6 -15.96 -9.61 11.77
C PRO A 6 -16.32 -9.42 11.61
N ARG A 7 -16.33 -9.26 11.05
CA ARG A 7 -15.99 -9.50 10.77
C ARG A 7 -16.13 -9.57 10.65
N PRO A 8 -16.68 -9.82 9.98
CA PRO A 8 -16.19 -10.17 9.90
C PRO A 8 -16.28 -10.11 9.62
N ASN A 9 -16.56 -10.06 9.15
CA ASN A 9 -15.96 -10.41 8.89
C ASN A 9 -16.05 -10.26 8.62
N THR A 10 -16.21 -10.24 7.78
CA THR A 10 -15.64 -10.52 7.65
C THR A 10 -15.76 -10.24 7.42
N GLU A 11 -15.81 -10.07 6.78
CA GLU A 11 -15.22 -10.13 6.70
C GLU A 11 -15.19 -9.57 6.58
N ALA A 12 -15.76 -9.15 6.22
CA ALA A 12 -15.12 -9.01 6.31
C ALA A 12 -15.19 -8.42 6.12
N PRO A 13 -15.41 -8.13 5.59
CA PRO A 13 -14.87 -7.92 5.53
C PRO A 13 -14.90 -7.47 5.15
N THR A 14 -14.96 -7.35 4.59
CA THR A 14 -14.43 -7.37 4.28
C THR A 14 -14.70 -6.92 3.73
N GLN A 15 -14.82 -6.34 3.24
CA GLN A 15 -14.70 -6.29 2.82
C GLN A 15 -14.86 -5.79 2.25
N GLU A 16 -15.28 -5.29 1.90
CA GLU A 16 -15.11 -4.90 1.20
C GLU A 16 -15.32 -3.80 0.98
N THR A 17 -15.85 -3.04 1.24
CA THR A 17 -15.59 -2.25 0.75
C THR A 17 -14.67 -1.57 0.92
N GLY A 18 -14.76 -1.27 0.96
CA GLY A 18 -13.63 -1.11 0.89
C GLY A 18 -12.77 -0.76 0.04
N THR A 19 -11.97 -0.22 0.53
CA THR A 19 -10.93 0.31 -0.23
C THR A 19 -9.94 -0.71 -0.68
N LEU A 20 -9.83 -1.80 0.02
CA LEU A 20 -8.89 -2.84 -0.38
C LEU A 20 -9.61 -3.91 -1.18
N PRO A 21 -8.98 -4.43 -2.23
CA PRO A 21 -9.55 -5.55 -2.96
C PRO A 21 -9.79 -6.71 -2.01
N ARG A 22 -10.71 -7.53 -2.39
CA ARG A 22 -11.07 -8.67 -1.57
C ARG A 22 -10.02 -9.74 -1.69
N VAL A 23 -9.56 -10.24 -0.57
CA VAL A 23 -8.57 -11.30 -0.50
C VAL A 23 -9.25 -12.53 0.11
N PRO A 24 -9.02 -13.72 -0.42
CA PRO A 24 -9.59 -14.94 0.18
C PRO A 24 -9.23 -15.05 1.65
N GLU A 25 -10.14 -15.67 2.41
CA GLU A 25 -9.97 -15.78 3.85
C GLU A 25 -8.62 -16.40 4.20
N ARG A 26 -8.25 -17.41 3.47
CA ARG A 26 -7.00 -18.11 3.71
C ARG A 26 -5.80 -17.16 3.53
N GLU A 27 -5.84 -16.35 2.49
CA GLU A 27 -4.74 -15.45 2.21
C GLU A 27 -4.69 -14.33 3.23
N ARG A 28 -5.85 -13.81 3.63
CA ARG A 28 -5.88 -12.76 4.64
C ARG A 28 -5.35 -13.26 5.97
N ARG A 29 -5.69 -14.48 6.32
CA ARG A 29 -5.22 -15.06 7.57
C ARG A 29 -3.71 -15.24 7.53
N ARG A 30 -3.18 -15.71 6.40
CA ARG A 30 -1.75 -15.90 6.27
C ARG A 30 -1.01 -14.57 6.36
N ALA A 31 -1.52 -13.55 5.65
CA ALA A 31 -0.90 -12.24 5.69
C ALA A 31 -0.93 -11.67 7.11
N SER A 32 -2.06 -11.83 7.79
CA SER A 32 -2.21 -11.34 9.14
C SER A 32 -1.25 -12.03 10.09
N LEU A 33 -1.08 -13.33 9.95
CA LEU A 33 -0.15 -14.08 10.79
C LEU A 33 1.30 -13.74 10.48
N THR A 34 1.57 -13.35 9.23
CA THR A 34 2.92 -13.02 8.81
C THR A 34 3.34 -11.64 9.28
N MET A 35 2.40 -10.70 9.34
CA MET A 35 2.73 -9.32 9.69
C MET A 35 3.49 -9.18 11.01
N PRO A 36 3.08 -9.86 12.09
CA PRO A 36 3.83 -9.74 13.34
C PRO A 36 5.25 -10.30 13.26
N ARG A 37 5.53 -11.10 12.23
CA ARG A 37 6.83 -11.72 12.07
C ARG A 37 7.73 -10.99 11.09
N LEU A 38 7.25 -9.88 10.53
CA LEU A 38 8.07 -9.10 9.64
C LEU A 38 9.26 -8.55 10.38
N SER A 39 10.40 -8.56 9.71
CA SER A 39 11.58 -7.91 10.24
C SER A 39 11.29 -6.43 10.40
N PRO A 40 11.99 -5.76 11.32
CA PRO A 40 11.86 -4.32 11.43
C PRO A 40 12.15 -3.66 10.09
N GLY A 41 11.38 -2.65 9.75
CA GLY A 41 11.56 -1.96 8.49
C GLY A 41 10.26 -1.38 7.98
N ARG A 42 10.31 -0.96 6.75
CA ARG A 42 9.21 -0.31 6.07
C ARG A 42 8.85 -1.10 4.83
N TYR A 43 7.55 -1.21 4.57
CA TYR A 43 7.04 -2.06 3.51
C TYR A 43 5.85 -1.40 2.83
N LEU A 44 5.60 -1.83 1.58
CA LEU A 44 4.34 -1.57 0.90
C LEU A 44 3.61 -2.89 0.73
N ALA A 45 2.35 -2.91 1.11
CA ALA A 45 1.49 -4.06 0.87
C ALA A 45 0.62 -3.73 -0.34
N ILE A 46 0.68 -4.57 -1.35
CA ILE A 46 -0.02 -4.37 -2.61
C ILE A 46 -0.92 -5.58 -2.81
N GLU A 47 -2.20 -5.33 -3.08
CA GLU A 47 -3.10 -6.43 -3.39
C GLU A 47 -3.08 -6.65 -4.89
N ASP A 48 -2.81 -7.89 -5.28
CA ASP A 48 -2.68 -8.28 -6.67
C ASP A 48 -3.61 -9.48 -6.88
N GLY A 49 -4.85 -9.18 -7.28
CA GLY A 49 -5.86 -10.21 -7.42
C GLY A 49 -6.21 -10.79 -6.07
N ALA A 50 -5.97 -12.08 -5.88
CA ALA A 50 -6.27 -12.76 -4.63
C ALA A 50 -5.09 -12.72 -3.66
N ASP A 51 -3.96 -12.19 -4.08
CA ASP A 51 -2.73 -12.23 -3.31
C ASP A 51 -2.37 -10.87 -2.76
N VAL A 52 -1.62 -10.87 -1.67
CA VAL A 52 -1.02 -9.65 -1.12
C VAL A 52 0.48 -9.78 -1.26
N VAL A 53 1.09 -8.79 -1.89
CA VAL A 53 2.53 -8.74 -2.10
C VAL A 53 3.11 -7.70 -1.15
N LEU A 54 4.11 -8.10 -0.38
CA LEU A 54 4.82 -7.17 0.51
C LEU A 54 6.16 -6.84 -0.12
N LEU A 55 6.40 -5.56 -0.33
CA LEU A 55 7.65 -5.07 -0.89
C LEU A 55 8.39 -4.26 0.15
N ALA A 56 9.62 -4.64 0.43
CA ALA A 56 10.43 -3.91 1.40
C ALA A 56 10.89 -2.58 0.80
N LEU A 57 10.78 -1.52 1.59
CA LEU A 57 11.28 -0.21 1.21
C LEU A 57 12.65 -0.04 1.86
N ASP A 58 13.63 -0.73 1.30
CA ASP A 58 14.97 -0.76 1.89
C ASP A 58 15.94 0.18 1.19
N ARG A 59 15.43 1.03 0.29
CA ARG A 59 16.22 2.04 -0.40
C ARG A 59 15.78 3.42 0.06
N ASP A 60 16.66 4.40 -0.18
CA ASP A 60 16.33 5.77 0.14
C ASP A 60 15.29 6.36 -0.80
N LEU A 61 15.14 5.78 -1.98
CA LEU A 61 14.23 6.29 -2.99
C LEU A 61 13.57 5.12 -3.70
N THR A 62 12.24 5.16 -3.78
CA THR A 62 11.44 4.14 -4.45
C THR A 62 10.51 4.82 -5.43
N HIS A 63 10.60 4.43 -6.70
CA HIS A 63 9.75 4.97 -7.76
C HIS A 63 8.53 4.07 -7.93
N ILE A 64 7.36 4.69 -8.00
CA ILE A 64 6.10 3.98 -8.19
C ILE A 64 5.47 4.49 -9.48
N GLY A 65 5.07 3.58 -10.35
CA GLY A 65 4.40 3.99 -11.57
C GLY A 65 4.10 2.82 -12.47
N ARG A 66 3.52 3.16 -13.63
CA ARG A 66 3.17 2.15 -14.61
C ARG A 66 4.36 1.74 -15.47
N SER A 67 5.40 2.56 -15.51
CA SER A 67 6.58 2.26 -16.31
C SER A 67 7.28 1.00 -15.82
N PRO A 68 7.71 0.13 -16.73
CA PRO A 68 8.47 -1.06 -16.32
C PRO A 68 9.78 -0.73 -15.61
N SER A 69 10.27 0.50 -15.74
CA SER A 69 11.49 0.91 -15.05
C SER A 69 11.23 1.38 -13.61
N SER A 70 9.99 1.42 -13.19
CA SER A 70 9.65 1.77 -11.81
C SER A 70 10.11 0.67 -10.86
N ASP A 71 10.42 1.04 -9.62
CA ASP A 71 10.74 0.04 -8.60
C ASP A 71 9.49 -0.74 -8.20
N VAL A 72 8.37 -0.04 -8.14
CA VAL A 72 7.07 -0.65 -7.90
C VAL A 72 6.24 -0.41 -9.14
N VAL A 73 5.99 -1.47 -9.91
CA VAL A 73 5.26 -1.36 -11.17
C VAL A 73 3.81 -1.64 -10.91
N LEU A 74 2.96 -0.65 -11.19
CA LEU A 74 1.51 -0.78 -11.08
C LEU A 74 0.93 -0.77 -12.48
N ASP A 75 0.54 -1.94 -12.97
CA ASP A 75 0.09 -2.11 -14.34
C ASP A 75 -1.41 -1.81 -14.42
N ASP A 76 -1.73 -0.53 -14.41
CA ASP A 76 -3.11 -0.05 -14.46
C ASP A 76 -3.14 1.25 -15.23
N ALA A 77 -4.12 1.38 -16.11
CA ALA A 77 -4.20 2.54 -17.00
C ALA A 77 -4.40 3.85 -16.23
N SER A 78 -4.95 3.79 -15.03
CA SER A 78 -5.16 4.98 -14.20
C SER A 78 -3.87 5.46 -13.54
N VAL A 79 -2.81 4.68 -13.60
CA VAL A 79 -1.53 5.01 -12.99
C VAL A 79 -0.64 5.62 -14.04
N SER A 80 -0.05 6.78 -13.73
CA SER A 80 0.89 7.43 -14.63
C SER A 80 2.18 6.63 -14.70
N ARG A 81 2.92 6.78 -15.78
CA ARG A 81 4.19 6.08 -15.93
C ARG A 81 5.10 6.37 -14.76
N ARG A 82 5.20 7.64 -14.37
CA ARG A 82 5.87 8.07 -13.14
C ARG A 82 4.79 8.68 -12.30
N HIS A 83 4.42 8.00 -11.22
CA HIS A 83 3.27 8.43 -10.45
C HIS A 83 3.66 8.99 -9.10
N ALA A 84 4.53 8.31 -8.38
CA ALA A 84 4.89 8.73 -7.03
C ALA A 84 6.32 8.31 -6.71
N LEU A 85 6.87 8.99 -5.70
CA LEU A 85 8.17 8.64 -5.14
C LEU A 85 8.00 8.48 -3.64
N ILE A 86 8.65 7.47 -3.08
CA ILE A 86 8.76 7.35 -1.65
C ILE A 86 10.22 7.54 -1.30
N THR A 87 10.49 8.44 -0.35
CA THR A 87 11.86 8.75 0.03
C THR A 87 11.99 8.71 1.55
N ARG A 88 13.17 8.31 2.01
CA ARG A 88 13.51 8.33 3.42
C ARG A 88 14.23 9.63 3.73
N ARG A 89 13.78 10.29 4.79
CA ARG A 89 14.40 11.51 5.28
C ARG A 89 14.63 11.33 6.78
N GLY A 90 15.77 10.71 7.13
CA GLY A 90 16.04 10.34 8.49
C GLY A 90 15.08 9.25 8.96
N GLU A 91 14.32 9.55 10.00
CA GLU A 91 13.33 8.61 10.53
C GLU A 91 11.99 8.70 9.80
N ARG A 92 11.85 9.66 8.91
CA ARG A 92 10.59 9.90 8.22
C ARG A 92 10.58 9.17 6.89
N THR A 93 9.41 8.71 6.52
CA THR A 93 9.15 8.17 5.17
C THR A 93 8.14 9.10 4.53
N VAL A 94 8.47 9.63 3.38
CA VAL A 94 7.69 10.68 2.73
C VAL A 94 7.31 10.21 1.33
N ILE A 95 6.04 10.42 0.96
CA ILE A 95 5.60 10.18 -0.40
C ILE A 95 5.42 11.49 -1.12
N LEU A 96 5.83 11.52 -2.40
CA LEU A 96 5.69 12.70 -3.24
C LEU A 96 4.97 12.31 -4.52
N ASP A 97 4.12 13.22 -4.99
CA ASP A 97 3.50 13.07 -6.30
C ASP A 97 4.53 13.42 -7.36
N ASP A 98 4.74 12.53 -8.32
CA ASP A 98 5.73 12.72 -9.39
C ASP A 98 5.03 13.15 -10.68
N ARG A 99 4.24 14.22 -10.59
CA ARG A 99 3.49 14.82 -11.70
C ARG A 99 2.47 13.84 -12.28
N SER A 100 1.79 13.12 -11.39
CA SER A 100 0.80 12.15 -11.83
C SER A 100 -0.43 12.86 -12.39
N ARG A 101 -1.11 12.18 -13.33
CA ARG A 101 -2.33 12.70 -13.90
C ARG A 101 -3.45 12.67 -12.89
N ASN A 102 -3.61 11.58 -12.19
CA ASN A 102 -4.75 11.36 -11.29
C ASN A 102 -4.45 11.68 -9.84
N GLY A 103 -3.21 12.04 -9.53
CA GLY A 103 -2.84 12.44 -8.19
C GLY A 103 -2.48 11.28 -7.28
N VAL A 104 -1.88 11.63 -6.16
CA VAL A 104 -1.56 10.70 -5.07
C VAL A 104 -2.46 11.08 -3.91
N HIS A 105 -3.14 10.08 -3.34
CA HIS A 105 -4.02 10.30 -2.20
C HIS A 105 -3.52 9.49 -1.04
N VAL A 106 -3.48 10.09 0.14
CA VAL A 106 -3.14 9.39 1.38
C VAL A 106 -4.36 9.47 2.28
N ASN A 107 -4.91 8.31 2.60
CA ASN A 107 -6.14 8.18 3.41
C ASN A 107 -7.27 9.04 2.83
N GLY A 108 -7.37 9.07 1.49
CA GLY A 108 -8.44 9.77 0.79
C GLY A 108 -8.18 11.24 0.53
N VAL A 109 -7.05 11.77 0.96
CA VAL A 109 -6.72 13.19 0.79
C VAL A 109 -5.62 13.32 -0.26
N ARG A 110 -5.88 14.12 -1.29
CA ARG A 110 -4.89 14.37 -2.33
C ARG A 110 -3.73 15.18 -1.76
N VAL A 111 -2.52 14.72 -2.02
CA VAL A 111 -1.32 15.37 -1.49
C VAL A 111 -0.29 15.54 -2.60
N SER A 112 0.53 16.58 -2.49
CA SER A 112 1.74 16.68 -3.30
C SER A 112 2.91 16.06 -2.57
N GLU A 113 2.86 16.06 -1.24
CA GLU A 113 3.88 15.49 -0.39
C GLU A 113 3.24 15.20 0.96
N ALA A 114 3.56 14.05 1.55
CA ALA A 114 3.02 13.69 2.86
C ALA A 114 3.93 12.70 3.56
N ASP A 115 4.00 12.83 4.88
CA ASP A 115 4.66 11.81 5.72
C ASP A 115 3.77 10.57 5.76
N LEU A 116 4.39 9.41 5.71
CA LEU A 116 3.68 8.15 5.80
C LEU A 116 3.82 7.57 7.19
N HIS A 117 2.71 7.03 7.70
CA HIS A 117 2.66 6.38 9.00
C HIS A 117 2.09 4.98 8.81
N ASP A 118 2.45 4.09 9.72
CA ASP A 118 2.00 2.70 9.64
C ASP A 118 0.49 2.63 9.44
N GLY A 119 0.08 1.87 8.45
CA GLY A 119 -1.33 1.67 8.14
C GLY A 119 -1.91 2.65 7.13
N ASP A 120 -1.16 3.66 6.72
CA ASP A 120 -1.67 4.65 5.77
C ASP A 120 -2.01 3.97 4.44
N LEU A 121 -3.14 4.38 3.87
CA LEU A 121 -3.58 3.92 2.56
C LEU A 121 -3.15 4.94 1.51
N ILE A 122 -2.48 4.47 0.49
CA ILE A 122 -1.99 5.30 -0.60
C ILE A 122 -2.75 4.91 -1.85
N ALA A 123 -3.36 5.89 -2.51
CA ALA A 123 -4.02 5.64 -3.79
C ALA A 123 -3.25 6.31 -4.91
N CYS A 124 -2.88 5.51 -5.89
CA CYS A 124 -2.26 5.97 -7.13
C CYS A 124 -3.22 5.58 -8.25
N GLY A 125 -3.99 6.57 -8.73
CA GLY A 125 -5.08 6.25 -9.63
C GLY A 125 -6.10 5.36 -8.92
N HIS A 126 -6.44 4.24 -9.52
CA HIS A 126 -7.39 3.29 -8.93
C HIS A 126 -6.71 2.21 -8.09
N VAL A 127 -5.40 2.28 -7.95
CA VAL A 127 -4.65 1.25 -7.23
C VAL A 127 -4.38 1.74 -5.82
N THR A 128 -4.67 0.90 -4.83
CA THR A 128 -4.48 1.22 -3.43
C THR A 128 -3.35 0.37 -2.86
N LEU A 129 -2.45 1.03 -2.16
CA LEU A 129 -1.32 0.41 -1.47
C LEU A 129 -1.45 0.74 0.00
N ARG A 130 -0.89 -0.11 0.86
CA ARG A 130 -0.84 0.18 2.29
C ARG A 130 0.61 0.29 2.72
N TYR A 131 0.92 1.35 3.43
CA TYR A 131 2.24 1.51 4.01
C TYR A 131 2.28 0.79 5.35
N VAL A 132 3.33 0.01 5.57
CA VAL A 132 3.50 -0.78 6.78
C VAL A 132 4.87 -0.48 7.36
N GLU A 133 4.90 -0.24 8.66
CA GLU A 133 6.15 0.02 9.35
C GLU A 133 6.21 -0.87 10.59
N ARG A 134 7.33 -1.56 10.76
CA ARG A 134 7.55 -2.44 11.90
C ARG A 134 8.77 -1.97 12.67
N ALA A 135 8.56 -1.66 13.94
CA ALA A 135 9.64 -1.28 14.84
C ALA A 135 10.31 -2.51 15.40
N GLU A 136 11.50 -2.32 15.94
CA GLU A 136 12.20 -3.40 16.62
C GLU A 136 11.57 -3.74 17.95
#